data_630d5ad3086443b34428ecc2ce50e79c
#
_entry.id   630d5ad3086443b34428ecc2ce50e79c
#
_cell.length_a   1.000
_cell.length_b   1.000
_cell.length_c   1.000
_cell.angle_alpha   90.00
_cell.angle_beta   90.00
_cell.angle_gamma   90.00
#
_symmetry.space_group_name_H-M   'P 1'
#
loop_
_entity.id
_entity.type
_entity.pdbx_description
1 polymer ?
#
loop_
_entity_poly.entity_id
_entity_poly.type
_entity_poly.pdbx_seq_one_letter_code
_entity_poly.pdbx_strand_id
1 'polypeptide(L)'
;MGHNGGVANHAGVAGAAAAAGLKSAAGLGVVGVSLSGLYAITGIGIPCPWRLLTGTLCPFCGATNMGAALLRGDLDAAWAANPFVLTALSGLTLACIFWVVELLGGTAVRLPRRLSDQRIWYIALAAAGIAFALWRNLLPAA
;
A
#
# COMPACT_ATOMS: atom_id res chain seq x y z
N MET A 1 -42.38 -15.30 5.72
CA MET A 1 -41.21 -16.11 5.34
C MET A 1 -40.50 -15.40 4.21
N GLY A 2 -39.38 -14.72 4.44
CA GLY A 2 -38.73 -13.94 3.37
C GLY A 2 -37.52 -13.06 3.79
N HIS A 3 -36.85 -13.34 4.91
CA HIS A 3 -35.74 -12.50 5.39
C HIS A 3 -34.33 -13.10 5.20
N ASN A 4 -34.17 -14.33 4.74
CA ASN A 4 -32.83 -14.97 4.68
C ASN A 4 -32.07 -14.77 3.37
N GLY A 5 -32.68 -14.27 2.29
CA GLY A 5 -32.01 -14.06 1.01
C GLY A 5 -31.04 -12.86 1.00
N GLY A 6 -31.33 -11.81 1.78
CA GLY A 6 -30.52 -10.60 1.81
C GLY A 6 -29.17 -10.78 2.51
N VAL A 7 -29.15 -11.53 3.61
CA VAL A 7 -27.92 -11.72 4.43
C VAL A 7 -26.91 -12.60 3.71
N ALA A 8 -27.36 -13.66 3.04
CA ALA A 8 -26.49 -14.56 2.28
C ALA A 8 -25.84 -13.85 1.07
N ASN A 9 -26.57 -12.96 0.41
CA ASN A 9 -26.05 -12.20 -0.73
C ASN A 9 -24.98 -11.16 -0.31
N HIS A 10 -25.17 -10.49 0.83
CA HIS A 10 -24.19 -9.54 1.35
C HIS A 10 -22.89 -10.22 1.80
N ALA A 11 -22.95 -11.41 2.38
CA ALA A 11 -21.76 -12.17 2.77
C ALA A 11 -20.96 -12.64 1.55
N GLY A 12 -21.64 -13.09 0.49
CA GLY A 12 -21.01 -13.49 -0.76
C GLY A 12 -20.28 -12.33 -1.48
N VAL A 13 -20.89 -11.13 -1.51
CA VAL A 13 -20.31 -9.95 -2.12
C VAL A 13 -19.09 -9.44 -1.33
N ALA A 14 -19.16 -9.46 0.00
CA ALA A 14 -18.04 -9.07 0.86
C ALA A 14 -16.84 -10.01 0.69
N GLY A 15 -17.05 -11.32 0.69
CA GLY A 15 -16.00 -12.30 0.46
C GLY A 15 -15.37 -12.20 -0.92
N ALA A 16 -16.15 -11.91 -1.97
CA ALA A 16 -15.61 -11.67 -3.31
C ALA A 16 -14.73 -10.42 -3.37
N ALA A 17 -15.13 -9.34 -2.68
CA ALA A 17 -14.34 -8.10 -2.59
C ALA A 17 -13.02 -8.32 -1.83
N ALA A 18 -13.06 -9.04 -0.71
CA ALA A 18 -11.87 -9.41 0.07
C ALA A 18 -10.89 -10.26 -0.75
N ALA A 19 -11.39 -11.24 -1.50
CA ALA A 19 -10.57 -12.08 -2.38
C ALA A 19 -9.93 -11.27 -3.53
N ALA A 20 -10.66 -10.33 -4.12
CA ALA A 20 -10.13 -9.44 -5.16
C ALA A 20 -9.05 -8.51 -4.60
N GLY A 21 -9.28 -7.92 -3.41
CA GLY A 21 -8.30 -7.10 -2.71
C GLY A 21 -7.01 -7.86 -2.42
N LEU A 22 -7.12 -9.09 -1.91
CA LEU A 22 -5.97 -9.93 -1.60
C LEU A 22 -5.17 -10.31 -2.85
N LYS A 23 -5.83 -10.64 -3.97
CA LYS A 23 -5.16 -10.89 -5.25
C LYS A 23 -4.36 -9.70 -5.74
N SER A 24 -4.97 -8.49 -5.68
CA SER A 24 -4.30 -7.25 -6.07
C SER A 24 -3.09 -6.94 -5.18
N ALA A 25 -3.24 -7.11 -3.86
CA ALA A 25 -2.15 -6.93 -2.89
C ALA A 25 -1.02 -7.93 -3.13
N ALA A 26 -1.33 -9.20 -3.41
CA ALA A 26 -0.34 -10.22 -3.74
C ALA A 26 0.43 -9.86 -5.02
N GLY A 27 -0.26 -9.42 -6.07
CA GLY A 27 0.37 -8.95 -7.31
C GLY A 27 1.34 -7.79 -7.08
N LEU A 28 0.89 -6.77 -6.33
CA LEU A 28 1.76 -5.65 -5.95
C LEU A 28 2.95 -6.10 -5.10
N GLY A 29 2.73 -7.04 -4.17
CA GLY A 29 3.77 -7.62 -3.34
C GLY A 29 4.84 -8.33 -4.15
N VAL A 30 4.45 -9.18 -5.11
CA VAL A 30 5.38 -9.89 -6.01
C VAL A 30 6.23 -8.90 -6.80
N VAL A 31 5.61 -7.90 -7.42
CA VAL A 31 6.33 -6.85 -8.17
C VAL A 31 7.28 -6.07 -7.25
N GLY A 32 6.80 -5.63 -6.08
CA GLY A 32 7.60 -4.89 -5.11
C GLY A 32 8.81 -5.67 -4.62
N VAL A 33 8.63 -6.92 -4.23
CA VAL A 33 9.71 -7.81 -3.78
C VAL A 33 10.71 -8.08 -4.90
N SER A 34 10.24 -8.34 -6.13
CA SER A 34 11.12 -8.59 -7.28
C SER A 34 11.99 -7.38 -7.62
N LEU A 35 11.41 -6.19 -7.65
CA LEU A 35 12.16 -4.95 -7.94
C LEU A 35 13.13 -4.60 -6.81
N SER A 36 12.72 -4.78 -5.55
CA SER A 36 13.57 -4.53 -4.39
C SER A 36 14.70 -5.56 -4.27
N GLY A 37 14.42 -6.82 -4.58
CA GLY A 37 15.42 -7.89 -4.62
C GLY A 37 16.44 -7.67 -5.72
N LEU A 38 16.00 -7.31 -6.94
CA LEU A 38 16.89 -6.96 -8.04
C LEU A 38 17.82 -5.80 -7.64
N TYR A 39 17.25 -4.74 -7.06
CA TYR A 39 18.04 -3.62 -6.56
C TYR A 39 19.03 -4.04 -5.46
N ALA A 40 18.61 -4.89 -4.52
CA ALA A 40 19.47 -5.35 -3.43
C ALA A 40 20.69 -6.15 -3.92
N ILE A 41 20.55 -6.88 -5.04
CA ILE A 41 21.61 -7.72 -5.62
C ILE A 41 22.49 -6.93 -6.58
N THR A 42 21.89 -6.09 -7.43
CA THR A 42 22.62 -5.41 -8.53
C THR A 42 23.04 -3.98 -8.22
N GLY A 43 22.43 -3.35 -7.22
CA GLY A 43 22.56 -1.91 -6.96
C GLY A 43 21.93 -1.03 -8.04
N ILE A 44 21.35 -1.64 -9.09
CA ILE A 44 20.73 -0.90 -10.21
C ILE A 44 19.27 -0.64 -9.88
N GLY A 45 18.94 0.60 -9.55
CA GLY A 45 17.56 1.05 -9.35
C GLY A 45 16.92 1.55 -10.63
N ILE A 46 15.61 1.41 -10.76
CA ILE A 46 14.87 2.01 -11.86
C ILE A 46 14.89 3.53 -11.65
N PRO A 47 15.47 4.31 -12.59
CA PRO A 47 15.47 5.76 -12.47
C PRO A 47 14.04 6.28 -12.47
N CYS A 48 13.71 7.17 -11.54
CA CYS A 48 12.38 7.76 -11.47
C CYS A 48 12.18 8.74 -12.64
N PRO A 49 11.22 8.49 -13.55
CA PRO A 49 10.99 9.37 -14.70
C PRO A 49 10.63 10.79 -14.26
N TRP A 50 9.90 10.92 -13.16
CA TRP A 50 9.54 12.22 -12.60
C TRP A 50 10.79 13.03 -12.21
N ARG A 51 11.74 12.39 -11.52
CA ARG A 51 12.99 13.03 -11.12
C ARG A 51 13.85 13.42 -12.31
N LEU A 52 13.85 12.60 -13.36
CA LEU A 52 14.59 12.91 -14.60
C LEU A 52 14.01 14.12 -15.35
N LEU A 53 12.68 14.28 -15.33
CA LEU A 53 11.98 15.35 -16.05
C LEU A 53 11.92 16.66 -15.28
N THR A 54 11.74 16.60 -13.96
CA THR A 54 11.45 17.77 -13.12
C THR A 54 12.59 18.14 -12.15
N GLY A 55 13.55 17.23 -11.95
CA GLY A 55 14.58 17.39 -10.92
C GLY A 55 14.08 17.20 -9.48
N THR A 56 12.75 17.03 -9.28
CA THR A 56 12.13 16.93 -7.95
C THR A 56 11.92 15.48 -7.52
N LEU A 57 11.80 15.26 -6.22
CA LEU A 57 11.52 13.95 -5.64
C LEU A 57 10.01 13.67 -5.69
N CYS A 58 9.60 12.56 -6.34
CA CYS A 58 8.23 12.08 -6.26
C CYS A 58 7.96 11.38 -4.90
N PRO A 59 6.68 11.17 -4.51
CA PRO A 59 6.34 10.48 -3.26
C PRO A 59 6.90 9.05 -3.16
N PHE A 60 7.13 8.40 -4.30
CA PHE A 60 7.64 7.03 -4.38
C PHE A 60 9.16 6.94 -4.54
N CYS A 61 9.87 8.08 -4.63
CA CYS A 61 11.33 8.08 -4.72
C CYS A 61 11.95 7.43 -3.48
N GLY A 62 12.75 6.38 -3.68
CA GLY A 62 13.35 5.58 -2.61
C GLY A 62 12.52 4.33 -2.22
N ALA A 63 11.39 4.05 -2.88
CA ALA A 63 10.58 2.86 -2.57
C ALA A 63 11.36 1.54 -2.77
N THR A 64 12.20 1.43 -3.80
CA THR A 64 13.08 0.27 -4.02
C THR A 64 14.16 0.15 -2.95
N ASN A 65 14.75 1.27 -2.51
CA ASN A 65 15.72 1.28 -1.40
C ASN A 65 15.05 0.84 -0.09
N MET A 66 13.84 1.36 0.18
CA MET A 66 13.03 0.95 1.32
C MET A 66 12.73 -0.55 1.27
N GLY A 67 12.28 -1.07 0.13
CA GLY A 67 12.00 -2.49 -0.04
C GLY A 67 13.25 -3.35 0.15
N ALA A 68 14.39 -2.94 -0.38
CA ALA A 68 15.66 -3.63 -0.17
C ALA A 68 16.12 -3.60 1.30
N ALA A 69 15.88 -2.52 2.02
CA ALA A 69 16.12 -2.44 3.46
C ALA A 69 15.21 -3.39 4.25
N LEU A 70 13.91 -3.45 3.89
CA LEU A 70 12.97 -4.41 4.48
C LEU A 70 13.39 -5.86 4.25
N LEU A 71 13.88 -6.21 3.07
CA LEU A 71 14.37 -7.56 2.77
C LEU A 71 15.60 -7.93 3.62
N ARG A 72 16.36 -6.95 4.10
CA ARG A 72 17.47 -7.15 5.05
C ARG A 72 17.04 -7.10 6.51
N GLY A 73 15.78 -6.81 6.80
CA GLY A 73 15.25 -6.64 8.16
C GLY A 73 15.62 -5.30 8.81
N ASP A 74 16.12 -4.32 8.03
CA ASP A 74 16.56 -3.03 8.52
C ASP A 74 15.41 -2.01 8.41
N LEU A 75 14.64 -1.88 9.50
CA LEU A 75 13.48 -0.99 9.57
C LEU A 75 13.89 0.50 9.62
N ASP A 76 15.02 0.80 10.22
CA ASP A 76 15.52 2.18 10.34
C ASP A 76 15.93 2.69 8.96
N ALA A 77 16.68 1.90 8.21
CA ALA A 77 17.04 2.22 6.83
C ALA A 77 15.80 2.28 5.92
N ALA A 78 14.79 1.40 6.13
CA ALA A 78 13.56 1.43 5.38
C ALA A 78 12.77 2.72 5.64
N TRP A 79 12.67 3.13 6.90
CA TRP A 79 12.03 4.40 7.28
C TRP A 79 12.75 5.60 6.69
N ALA A 80 14.08 5.65 6.82
CA ALA A 80 14.90 6.73 6.27
C ALA A 80 14.79 6.83 4.75
N ALA A 81 14.65 5.69 4.04
CA ALA A 81 14.53 5.66 2.59
C ALA A 81 13.20 6.22 2.09
N ASN A 82 12.07 5.76 2.66
CA ASN A 82 10.75 6.29 2.31
C ASN A 82 9.68 5.97 3.37
N PRO A 83 9.46 6.85 4.35
CA PRO A 83 8.45 6.65 5.41
C PRO A 83 7.01 6.63 4.88
N PHE A 84 6.71 7.36 3.79
CA PHE A 84 5.38 7.38 3.18
C PHE A 84 4.98 6.01 2.63
N VAL A 85 5.85 5.40 1.81
CA VAL A 85 5.59 4.08 1.23
C VAL A 85 5.60 3.00 2.32
N LEU A 86 6.48 3.11 3.31
CA LEU A 86 6.52 2.16 4.44
C LEU A 86 5.21 2.20 5.24
N THR A 87 4.69 3.38 5.54
CA THR A 87 3.40 3.55 6.24
C THR A 87 2.23 3.00 5.40
N ALA A 88 2.21 3.29 4.09
CA ALA A 88 1.19 2.76 3.18
C ALA A 88 1.24 1.22 3.10
N LEU A 89 2.44 0.64 3.06
CA LEU A 89 2.63 -0.82 3.05
C LEU A 89 2.17 -1.45 4.36
N SER A 90 2.44 -0.83 5.50
CA SER A 90 1.95 -1.28 6.80
C SER A 90 0.42 -1.27 6.87
N GLY A 91 -0.22 -0.21 6.36
CA GLY A 91 -1.68 -0.13 6.24
C GLY A 91 -2.26 -1.23 5.32
N LEU A 92 -1.61 -1.49 4.18
CA LEU A 92 -2.01 -2.57 3.27
C LEU A 92 -1.87 -3.94 3.93
N THR A 93 -0.80 -4.16 4.69
CA THR A 93 -0.59 -5.42 5.44
C THR A 93 -1.71 -5.65 6.45
N LEU A 94 -2.10 -4.62 7.21
CA LEU A 94 -3.24 -4.69 8.13
C LEU A 94 -4.54 -5.00 7.38
N ALA A 95 -4.80 -4.35 6.24
CA ALA A 95 -5.97 -4.64 5.42
C ALA A 95 -5.97 -6.10 4.93
N CYS A 96 -4.83 -6.63 4.50
CA CYS A 96 -4.70 -8.03 4.11
C CYS A 96 -5.02 -8.98 5.27
N ILE A 97 -4.57 -8.68 6.49
CA ILE A 97 -4.89 -9.49 7.67
C ILE A 97 -6.41 -9.52 7.89
N PHE A 98 -7.08 -8.36 7.82
CA PHE A 98 -8.55 -8.29 7.96
C PHE A 98 -9.26 -9.08 6.86
N TRP A 99 -8.83 -8.98 5.60
CA TRP A 99 -9.41 -9.75 4.50
C TRP A 99 -9.22 -11.26 4.66
N VAL A 100 -8.06 -11.70 5.15
CA VAL A 100 -7.82 -13.12 5.45
C VAL A 100 -8.73 -13.59 6.58
N VAL A 101 -8.87 -12.84 7.67
CA VAL A 101 -9.77 -13.18 8.79
C VAL A 101 -11.21 -13.28 8.29
N GLU A 102 -11.66 -12.36 7.43
CA GLU A 102 -13.01 -12.40 6.84
C GLU A 102 -13.21 -13.64 5.97
N LEU A 103 -12.23 -14.01 5.14
CA LEU A 103 -12.29 -15.21 4.30
C LEU A 103 -12.29 -16.51 5.09
N LEU A 104 -11.69 -16.52 6.29
CA LEU A 104 -11.68 -17.66 7.20
C LEU A 104 -12.97 -17.78 8.04
N GLY A 105 -13.98 -16.95 7.75
CA GLY A 105 -15.27 -16.97 8.44
C GLY A 105 -15.34 -16.10 9.69
N GLY A 106 -14.35 -15.21 9.88
CA GLY A 106 -14.38 -14.19 10.92
C GLY A 106 -15.41 -13.10 10.64
N THR A 107 -15.69 -12.29 11.66
CA THR A 107 -16.62 -11.15 11.52
C THR A 107 -16.05 -10.11 10.57
N ALA A 108 -16.77 -9.81 9.48
CA ALA A 108 -16.42 -8.72 8.58
C ALA A 108 -16.38 -7.39 9.35
N VAL A 109 -15.25 -6.69 9.27
CA VAL A 109 -15.13 -5.36 9.86
C VAL A 109 -16.00 -4.39 9.07
N ARG A 110 -17.17 -4.05 9.63
CA ARG A 110 -18.09 -3.09 9.02
C ARG A 110 -17.56 -1.67 9.26
N LEU A 111 -16.85 -1.14 8.29
CA LEU A 111 -16.51 0.29 8.31
C LEU A 111 -17.77 1.16 8.17
N PRO A 112 -17.82 2.33 8.83
CA PRO A 112 -18.86 3.32 8.61
C PRO A 112 -18.98 3.63 7.10
N ARG A 113 -20.19 3.89 6.62
CA ARG A 113 -20.47 4.14 5.18
C ARG A 113 -19.51 5.13 4.51
N ARG A 114 -19.05 6.14 5.25
CA ARG A 114 -18.08 7.12 4.76
C ARG A 114 -16.70 6.52 4.50
N LEU A 115 -16.25 5.58 5.34
CA LEU A 115 -14.96 4.91 5.21
C LEU A 115 -15.00 3.69 4.27
N SER A 116 -16.19 3.25 3.87
CA SER A 116 -16.34 2.19 2.87
C SER A 116 -16.24 2.69 1.42
N ASP A 117 -16.26 4.00 1.21
CA ASP A 117 -16.08 4.60 -0.11
C ASP A 117 -14.60 4.62 -0.50
N GLN A 118 -14.25 3.80 -1.50
CA GLN A 118 -12.89 3.71 -2.03
C GLN A 118 -12.32 5.07 -2.48
N ARG A 119 -13.16 5.98 -2.95
CA ARG A 119 -12.74 7.30 -3.42
C ARG A 119 -12.07 8.12 -2.33
N ILE A 120 -12.57 8.01 -1.09
CA ILE A 120 -12.01 8.74 0.07
C ILE A 120 -10.58 8.29 0.33
N TRP A 121 -10.31 6.99 0.26
CA TRP A 121 -8.97 6.45 0.44
C TRP A 121 -8.00 6.86 -0.67
N TYR A 122 -8.44 6.86 -1.93
CA TYR A 122 -7.61 7.33 -3.04
C TYR A 122 -7.29 8.82 -2.91
N ILE A 123 -8.27 9.65 -2.56
CA ILE A 123 -8.08 11.08 -2.35
C ILE A 123 -7.15 11.33 -1.15
N ALA A 124 -7.36 10.63 -0.04
CA ALA A 124 -6.52 10.76 1.16
C ALA A 124 -5.07 10.35 0.88
N LEU A 125 -4.86 9.22 0.17
CA LEU A 125 -3.54 8.74 -0.19
C LEU A 125 -2.84 9.69 -1.18
N ALA A 126 -3.58 10.21 -2.17
CA ALA A 126 -3.06 11.19 -3.12
C ALA A 126 -2.67 12.50 -2.41
N ALA A 127 -3.54 13.02 -1.54
CA ALA A 127 -3.26 14.23 -0.76
C ALA A 127 -2.04 14.05 0.15
N ALA A 128 -1.95 12.91 0.86
CA ALA A 128 -0.80 12.58 1.69
C ALA A 128 0.50 12.45 0.87
N GLY A 129 0.43 11.84 -0.31
CA GLY A 129 1.56 11.73 -1.23
C GLY A 129 2.04 13.08 -1.75
N ILE A 130 1.11 13.97 -2.12
CA ILE A 130 1.43 15.33 -2.54
C ILE A 130 2.07 16.12 -1.39
N ALA A 131 1.47 16.07 -0.20
CA ALA A 131 2.01 16.74 0.99
C ALA A 131 3.41 16.24 1.33
N PHE A 132 3.63 14.93 1.26
CA PHE A 132 4.94 14.33 1.49
C PHE A 132 5.98 14.75 0.43
N ALA A 133 5.59 14.79 -0.85
CA ALA A 133 6.46 15.27 -1.93
C ALA A 133 6.84 16.74 -1.75
N LEU A 134 5.88 17.59 -1.40
CA LEU A 134 6.13 19.00 -1.10
C LEU A 134 7.08 19.14 0.08
N TRP A 135 6.82 18.43 1.17
CA TRP A 135 7.70 18.45 2.34
C TRP A 135 9.14 18.06 2.01
N ARG A 136 9.32 16.96 1.24
CA ARG A 136 10.65 16.46 0.84
C ARG A 136 11.43 17.41 -0.09
N ASN A 137 10.71 18.20 -0.88
CA ASN A 137 11.35 19.10 -1.86
C ASN A 137 11.53 20.53 -1.33
N LEU A 138 10.71 20.95 -0.37
CA LEU A 138 10.75 22.30 0.20
C LEU A 138 11.63 22.39 1.46
N LEU A 139 11.70 21.29 2.22
CA LEU A 139 12.56 21.20 3.39
C LEU A 139 13.76 20.33 3.03
N PRO A 140 14.92 20.90 2.67
CA PRO A 140 16.13 20.12 2.46
C PRO A 140 16.42 19.35 3.75
N ALA A 141 16.67 18.04 3.63
CA ALA A 141 17.05 17.22 4.77
C ALA A 141 18.32 17.84 5.38
N ALA A 142 18.18 18.23 6.66
CA ALA A 142 19.31 18.68 7.45
C ALA A 142 20.28 17.53 7.70
#